data_f20117bae0b21ceb77d9dd55fe3f2302
#
_entry.id   f20117bae0b21ceb77d9dd55fe3f2302
#
_cell.length_a   1.000
_cell.length_b   1.000
_cell.length_c   1.000
_cell.angle_alpha   90.00
_cell.angle_beta   90.00
_cell.angle_gamma   90.00
#
_symmetry.space_group_name_H-M   'P 1'
#
loop_
_entity.id
_entity.type
_entity.pdbx_description
1 polymer ?
#
loop_
_entity_poly.entity_id
_entity_poly.type
_entity_poly.pdbx_seq_one_letter_code
_entity_poly.pdbx_strand_id
1 'polypeptide(L)'
;MPNSSILSVESDLIDETTKKKMIDDNQSMDEFPMFSSKVRALMAQVDDSELIRPDFDLTVYINKLFPTEQSLAQLDVFMKKFDEEIEQCEQDLSKAVAEHGRCAVDANNTLLQAKSMIGELDQKIKEMRGKTRCSEDSVFELTKDIRQLDVAKRNLTESITTLHHLHLLLNGVNSLIQWVSNRQYRDIAIELPAVLNVLILFEDYQHIEHIKNLMEKLQKIREQLSVQLIGDLKSAFIVSSGQIGSQTTDMCRVMAVLGGQLQDNFIEWFISQQLGIYGVLYADSEDVAWLDKIEERYRWFVNKLAEYERTGLTRIFPQQWEMGRRLAKEFCSMTRNSLGRMMTRRKSEIDWKLLVHAINHTQMFEQLLTKRFPAKDEYDFEKIIWSVFDEHVDIFLNEQQNKISHFLNECAAKIRSGEERPKKEIHSSAIPLPSATNMFLLIKKIITESTKLFADANNVLSWLEPMLSPSLVVVNCLLERFSFSAPLAKILRI
;
A
#
# COMPACT_ATOMS: atom_id res chain seq x y z
N MET A 1 17.80 -4.84 27.64
CA MET A 1 18.73 -5.05 26.54
C MET A 1 18.10 -4.48 25.30
N PRO A 2 18.60 -3.34 24.81
CA PRO A 2 19.27 -3.23 23.53
C PRO A 2 20.31 -2.09 23.58
N ASN A 3 21.61 -2.36 23.41
CA ASN A 3 22.63 -1.34 23.08
C ASN A 3 24.02 -1.99 22.88
N SER A 4 24.09 -3.13 22.19
CA SER A 4 25.37 -3.69 21.77
C SER A 4 25.61 -3.71 20.25
N SER A 5 24.74 -3.05 19.46
CA SER A 5 24.83 -3.07 17.99
C SER A 5 25.23 -1.73 17.34
N ILE A 6 25.52 -0.68 18.11
CA ILE A 6 25.93 0.62 17.54
C ILE A 6 27.45 0.82 17.50
N LEU A 7 28.21 0.08 18.31
CA LEU A 7 29.70 0.20 18.35
C LEU A 7 30.44 -0.73 17.36
N SER A 8 29.74 -1.66 16.71
CA SER A 8 30.38 -2.54 15.71
C SER A 8 30.28 -2.01 14.26
N VAL A 9 29.47 -0.98 14.00
CA VAL A 9 29.30 -0.43 12.64
C VAL A 9 30.28 0.70 12.34
N GLU A 10 30.81 1.39 13.38
CA GLU A 10 31.83 2.45 13.17
C GLU A 10 33.26 1.91 13.00
N SER A 11 33.56 0.71 13.48
CA SER A 11 34.89 0.13 13.28
C SER A 11 35.11 -0.43 11.86
N ASP A 12 34.02 -0.89 11.21
CA ASP A 12 34.13 -1.45 9.86
C ASP A 12 34.13 -0.37 8.75
N LEU A 13 33.58 0.83 9.05
CA LEU A 13 33.58 1.96 8.08
C LEU A 13 34.92 2.70 8.03
N ILE A 14 35.72 2.64 9.10
CA ILE A 14 37.08 3.24 9.13
C ILE A 14 38.08 2.35 8.40
N ASP A 15 37.89 1.04 8.42
CA ASP A 15 38.77 0.07 7.78
C ASP A 15 38.63 -0.01 6.27
N GLU A 16 37.41 0.24 5.73
CA GLU A 16 37.17 0.26 4.28
C GLU A 16 37.64 1.56 3.60
N THR A 17 37.55 2.70 4.27
CA THR A 17 38.06 3.98 3.72
C THR A 17 39.56 4.09 3.77
N THR A 18 40.23 3.49 4.76
CA THR A 18 41.70 3.39 4.82
C THR A 18 42.25 2.35 3.87
N LYS A 19 41.57 1.20 3.70
CA LYS A 19 41.95 0.20 2.68
C LYS A 19 41.76 0.73 1.26
N LYS A 20 40.72 1.52 1.01
CA LYS A 20 40.47 2.11 -0.32
C LYS A 20 41.49 3.21 -0.65
N LYS A 21 41.93 4.00 0.34
CA LYS A 21 43.03 4.97 0.15
C LYS A 21 44.39 4.32 -0.02
N MET A 22 44.65 3.17 0.61
CA MET A 22 45.90 2.42 0.41
C MET A 22 45.92 1.63 -0.91
N ILE A 23 44.79 1.36 -1.53
CA ILE A 23 44.70 0.68 -2.83
C ILE A 23 44.83 1.67 -3.97
N ASP A 24 44.36 2.92 -3.82
CA ASP A 24 44.50 3.98 -4.83
C ASP A 24 45.93 4.57 -4.86
N ASP A 25 46.67 4.54 -3.72
CA ASP A 25 48.11 4.93 -3.70
C ASP A 25 49.06 3.85 -4.27
N ASN A 26 48.62 2.61 -4.46
CA ASN A 26 49.41 1.55 -5.08
C ASN A 26 49.30 1.49 -6.62
N GLN A 27 48.44 2.28 -7.26
CA GLN A 27 48.36 2.33 -8.71
C GLN A 27 49.19 3.44 -9.35
N SER A 28 49.92 4.29 -8.57
CA SER A 28 50.84 5.31 -9.11
C SER A 28 52.28 5.03 -8.86
N MET A 29 52.66 3.79 -8.48
CA MET A 29 54.07 3.40 -8.15
C MET A 29 54.87 2.87 -9.34
N ASP A 30 54.39 2.98 -10.59
CA ASP A 30 55.11 2.46 -11.75
C ASP A 30 55.97 3.49 -12.55
N GLU A 31 56.18 4.72 -12.04
CA GLU A 31 57.13 5.64 -12.60
C GLU A 31 58.00 6.34 -11.54
N PHE A 32 58.89 5.57 -10.87
CA PHE A 32 60.09 6.20 -10.34
C PHE A 32 60.98 6.57 -11.51
N PRO A 33 61.33 7.85 -11.70
CA PRO A 33 62.31 8.21 -12.72
C PRO A 33 63.66 7.60 -12.29
N MET A 34 64.09 6.52 -12.96
CA MET A 34 65.39 5.86 -12.68
C MET A 34 66.58 6.83 -12.83
N PHE A 35 66.34 8.00 -13.43
CA PHE A 35 67.39 9.00 -13.61
C PHE A 35 66.88 10.41 -13.30
N SER A 36 67.75 11.24 -12.68
CA SER A 36 67.48 12.67 -12.47
C SER A 36 67.15 13.38 -13.80
N SER A 37 66.30 14.43 -13.72
CA SER A 37 65.95 15.25 -14.90
C SER A 37 67.18 15.80 -15.64
N LYS A 38 68.33 16.03 -14.94
CA LYS A 38 69.58 16.44 -15.52
C LYS A 38 70.25 15.29 -16.30
N VAL A 39 70.22 14.06 -15.75
CA VAL A 39 70.73 12.89 -16.45
C VAL A 39 69.94 12.56 -17.68
N ARG A 40 68.58 12.72 -17.60
CA ARG A 40 67.69 12.54 -18.77
C ARG A 40 67.92 13.59 -19.84
N ALA A 41 68.23 14.86 -19.46
CA ALA A 41 68.59 15.91 -20.39
C ALA A 41 69.98 15.70 -21.05
N LEU A 42 70.95 15.15 -20.31
CA LEU A 42 72.21 14.73 -20.83
C LEU A 42 72.11 13.52 -21.80
N MET A 43 71.34 12.53 -21.45
CA MET A 43 71.04 11.38 -22.33
C MET A 43 70.34 11.84 -23.63
N ALA A 44 69.43 12.83 -23.59
CA ALA A 44 68.82 13.40 -24.77
C ALA A 44 69.79 14.21 -25.64
N GLN A 45 70.84 14.81 -25.07
CA GLN A 45 71.90 15.50 -25.84
C GLN A 45 72.90 14.54 -26.48
N VAL A 46 73.01 13.33 -25.89
CA VAL A 46 73.94 12.30 -26.34
C VAL A 46 73.36 11.47 -27.51
N ASP A 47 72.08 11.43 -27.66
CA ASP A 47 71.38 10.60 -28.65
C ASP A 47 71.50 11.10 -30.09
N ASP A 48 72.07 12.31 -30.35
CA ASP A 48 72.11 12.92 -31.70
C ASP A 48 73.47 12.78 -32.37
N SER A 49 74.51 12.23 -31.71
CA SER A 49 75.82 12.08 -32.35
C SER A 49 75.93 10.75 -33.10
N GLU A 50 76.41 10.77 -34.37
CA GLU A 50 76.66 9.56 -35.19
C GLU A 50 77.56 8.54 -34.48
N LEU A 51 78.37 8.98 -33.52
CA LEU A 51 79.33 8.15 -32.74
C LEU A 51 78.67 7.20 -31.71
N ILE A 52 77.42 7.39 -31.36
CA ILE A 52 76.68 6.62 -30.30
C ILE A 52 75.89 5.52 -30.91
N ARG A 53 75.72 5.45 -32.19
CA ARG A 53 74.89 4.39 -32.81
C ARG A 53 75.57 3.05 -32.71
N PRO A 54 74.79 1.98 -32.27
CA PRO A 54 75.33 0.64 -32.17
C PRO A 54 75.86 0.07 -33.46
N ASP A 55 75.44 0.62 -34.61
CA ASP A 55 75.86 0.23 -35.97
C ASP A 55 77.00 1.19 -36.54
N PHE A 56 77.77 1.80 -35.61
CA PHE A 56 78.82 2.72 -35.99
C PHE A 56 79.94 2.00 -36.76
N ASP A 57 80.13 2.36 -38.05
CA ASP A 57 81.23 1.86 -38.87
C ASP A 57 82.31 2.95 -38.98
N LEU A 58 83.43 2.64 -38.30
CA LEU A 58 84.56 3.53 -38.23
C LEU A 58 85.12 3.86 -39.60
N THR A 59 85.07 2.92 -40.60
CA THR A 59 85.58 3.07 -41.92
C THR A 59 84.78 4.07 -42.76
N VAL A 60 83.45 3.98 -42.62
CA VAL A 60 82.50 4.90 -43.25
C VAL A 60 82.66 6.31 -42.68
N TYR A 61 82.84 6.41 -41.37
CA TYR A 61 82.96 7.68 -40.65
C TYR A 61 84.28 8.41 -41.04
N ILE A 62 85.42 7.66 -41.03
CA ILE A 62 86.70 8.24 -41.45
C ILE A 62 86.69 8.68 -42.93
N ASN A 63 86.09 7.91 -43.82
CA ASN A 63 85.94 8.25 -45.20
C ASN A 63 85.07 9.48 -45.44
N LYS A 64 84.05 9.71 -44.53
CA LYS A 64 83.21 10.92 -44.58
C LYS A 64 83.96 12.15 -44.09
N LEU A 65 84.90 11.99 -43.12
CA LEU A 65 85.70 13.07 -42.60
C LEU A 65 86.86 13.44 -43.58
N PHE A 66 87.43 12.42 -44.22
CA PHE A 66 88.60 12.60 -45.13
C PHE A 66 88.28 12.05 -46.53
N PRO A 67 87.44 12.72 -47.32
CA PRO A 67 87.02 12.20 -48.62
C PRO A 67 88.11 12.30 -49.70
N THR A 68 89.19 13.06 -49.49
CA THR A 68 90.31 13.24 -50.43
C THR A 68 91.64 13.19 -49.71
N GLU A 69 92.72 12.77 -50.41
CA GLU A 69 94.09 12.74 -49.89
C GLU A 69 94.62 14.13 -49.40
N GLN A 70 94.04 15.21 -49.93
CA GLN A 70 94.39 16.58 -49.49
C GLN A 70 93.80 16.97 -48.17
N SER A 71 92.70 16.30 -47.76
CA SER A 71 92.07 16.52 -46.48
C SER A 71 92.83 15.89 -45.30
N LEU A 72 93.74 14.93 -45.58
CA LEU A 72 94.66 14.36 -44.60
C LEU A 72 95.65 15.36 -43.98
N ALA A 73 95.91 16.52 -44.67
CA ALA A 73 96.75 17.58 -44.12
C ALA A 73 96.15 18.24 -42.83
N GLN A 74 94.88 18.01 -42.55
CA GLN A 74 94.19 18.52 -41.34
C GLN A 74 94.04 17.45 -40.23
N LEU A 75 94.65 16.27 -40.35
CA LEU A 75 94.53 15.15 -39.44
C LEU A 75 94.87 15.55 -38.00
N ASP A 76 96.00 16.29 -37.84
CA ASP A 76 96.40 16.70 -36.46
C ASP A 76 95.43 17.67 -35.79
N VAL A 77 94.71 18.46 -36.58
CA VAL A 77 93.66 19.34 -36.01
C VAL A 77 92.43 18.57 -35.59
N PHE A 78 92.07 17.58 -36.41
CA PHE A 78 90.95 16.70 -36.04
C PHE A 78 91.27 15.79 -34.85
N MET A 79 92.50 15.24 -34.75
CA MET A 79 92.96 14.46 -33.62
C MET A 79 92.89 15.31 -32.34
N LYS A 80 93.36 16.51 -32.33
CA LYS A 80 93.27 17.43 -31.19
C LYS A 80 91.80 17.68 -30.79
N LYS A 81 90.95 17.87 -31.77
CA LYS A 81 89.51 18.12 -31.52
C LYS A 81 88.87 16.89 -30.90
N PHE A 82 89.16 15.68 -31.35
CA PHE A 82 88.70 14.46 -30.75
C PHE A 82 89.24 14.25 -29.35
N ASP A 83 90.54 14.56 -29.13
CA ASP A 83 91.11 14.49 -27.78
C ASP A 83 90.43 15.45 -26.81
N GLU A 84 90.08 16.68 -27.26
CA GLU A 84 89.36 17.64 -26.48
C GLU A 84 87.90 17.18 -26.23
N GLU A 85 87.24 16.57 -27.23
CA GLU A 85 85.88 15.97 -27.07
C GLU A 85 85.91 14.78 -26.16
N ILE A 86 86.97 13.91 -26.19
CA ILE A 86 87.10 12.77 -25.26
C ILE A 86 87.32 13.30 -23.85
N GLU A 87 88.21 14.28 -23.65
CA GLU A 87 88.42 14.84 -22.32
C GLU A 87 87.18 15.50 -21.77
N GLN A 88 86.39 16.15 -22.61
CA GLN A 88 85.13 16.74 -22.21
C GLN A 88 84.04 15.68 -21.83
N CYS A 89 84.00 14.61 -22.63
CA CYS A 89 83.10 13.48 -22.32
C CYS A 89 83.51 12.80 -21.02
N GLU A 90 84.80 12.58 -20.76
CA GLU A 90 85.27 12.01 -19.51
C GLU A 90 84.97 12.91 -18.28
N GLN A 91 85.14 14.23 -18.45
CA GLN A 91 84.80 15.17 -17.40
C GLN A 91 83.28 15.17 -17.11
N ASP A 92 82.46 15.16 -18.16
CA ASP A 92 81.00 15.15 -17.99
C ASP A 92 80.49 13.81 -17.45
N LEU A 93 81.08 12.70 -17.84
CA LEU A 93 80.83 11.38 -17.27
C LEU A 93 81.21 11.36 -15.78
N SER A 94 82.43 11.86 -15.44
CA SER A 94 82.87 11.97 -14.05
C SER A 94 81.94 12.83 -13.20
N LYS A 95 81.46 13.96 -13.71
CA LYS A 95 80.48 14.82 -13.02
C LYS A 95 79.17 14.10 -12.83
N ALA A 96 78.66 13.45 -13.88
CA ALA A 96 77.40 12.72 -13.83
C ALA A 96 77.44 11.56 -12.82
N VAL A 97 78.52 10.79 -12.78
CA VAL A 97 78.75 9.73 -11.82
C VAL A 97 78.81 10.27 -10.38
N ALA A 98 79.54 11.39 -10.19
CA ALA A 98 79.66 12.04 -8.88
C ALA A 98 78.29 12.61 -8.40
N GLU A 99 77.51 13.20 -9.31
CA GLU A 99 76.15 13.68 -9.00
C GLU A 99 75.19 12.53 -8.66
N HIS A 100 75.25 11.45 -9.44
CA HIS A 100 74.45 10.25 -9.16
C HIS A 100 74.85 9.61 -7.80
N GLY A 101 76.12 9.53 -7.53
CA GLY A 101 76.59 9.05 -6.23
C GLY A 101 76.12 9.92 -5.07
N ARG A 102 76.08 11.25 -5.21
CA ARG A 102 75.55 12.17 -4.20
C ARG A 102 74.05 11.99 -4.02
N CYS A 103 73.31 11.94 -5.14
CA CYS A 103 71.87 11.68 -5.08
C CYS A 103 71.55 10.35 -4.40
N ALA A 104 72.29 9.29 -4.64
CA ALA A 104 72.09 8.00 -4.01
C ALA A 104 72.38 8.05 -2.48
N VAL A 105 73.40 8.77 -2.07
CA VAL A 105 73.70 8.99 -0.64
C VAL A 105 72.64 9.82 0.05
N ASP A 106 72.18 10.89 -0.59
CA ASP A 106 71.13 11.78 -0.09
C ASP A 106 69.79 11.02 0.02
N ALA A 107 69.42 10.21 -0.98
CA ALA A 107 68.26 9.36 -0.96
C ALA A 107 68.33 8.33 0.19
N ASN A 108 69.49 7.72 0.39
CA ASN A 108 69.67 6.78 1.50
C ASN A 108 69.58 7.47 2.86
N ASN A 109 70.14 8.68 3.01
CA ASN A 109 70.06 9.46 4.22
C ASN A 109 68.61 9.90 4.52
N THR A 110 67.83 10.32 3.50
CA THR A 110 66.46 10.66 3.64
C THR A 110 65.60 9.46 4.00
N LEU A 111 65.86 8.28 3.44
CA LEU A 111 65.22 7.01 3.79
C LEU A 111 65.50 6.62 5.25
N LEU A 112 66.74 6.75 5.71
CA LEU A 112 67.09 6.49 7.08
C LEU A 112 66.42 7.46 8.05
N GLN A 113 66.34 8.73 7.71
CA GLN A 113 65.59 9.74 8.49
C GLN A 113 64.08 9.40 8.53
N ALA A 114 63.46 9.08 7.40
CA ALA A 114 62.06 8.66 7.35
C ALA A 114 61.80 7.43 8.22
N LYS A 115 62.66 6.42 8.15
CA LYS A 115 62.58 5.22 8.98
C LYS A 115 62.69 5.54 10.48
N SER A 116 63.61 6.47 10.86
CA SER A 116 63.70 6.93 12.25
C SER A 116 62.44 7.65 12.70
N MET A 117 61.92 8.55 11.86
CA MET A 117 60.69 9.29 12.18
C MET A 117 59.45 8.36 12.29
N ILE A 118 59.36 7.34 11.44
CA ILE A 118 58.30 6.31 11.54
C ILE A 118 58.45 5.53 12.87
N GLY A 119 59.69 5.17 13.26
CA GLY A 119 59.93 4.53 14.53
C GLY A 119 59.51 5.38 15.72
N GLU A 120 59.82 6.69 15.71
CA GLU A 120 59.40 7.62 16.75
C GLU A 120 57.87 7.79 16.79
N LEU A 121 57.25 7.83 15.61
CA LEU A 121 55.81 7.90 15.50
C LEU A 121 55.11 6.66 16.05
N ASP A 122 55.63 5.45 15.72
CA ASP A 122 55.10 4.21 16.26
C ASP A 122 55.21 4.17 17.81
N GLN A 123 56.36 4.62 18.33
CA GLN A 123 56.53 4.72 19.78
C GLN A 123 55.53 5.70 20.41
N LYS A 124 55.34 6.88 19.83
CA LYS A 124 54.35 7.87 20.31
C LYS A 124 52.90 7.32 20.23
N ILE A 125 52.59 6.59 19.17
CA ILE A 125 51.27 5.95 19.03
C ILE A 125 51.09 4.89 20.14
N LYS A 126 52.11 4.08 20.42
CA LYS A 126 52.04 3.08 21.50
C LYS A 126 51.86 3.77 22.87
N GLU A 127 52.59 4.85 23.12
CA GLU A 127 52.46 5.63 24.36
C GLU A 127 51.03 6.25 24.47
N MET A 128 50.52 6.82 23.36
CA MET A 128 49.16 7.38 23.36
C MET A 128 48.09 6.30 23.60
N ARG A 129 48.21 5.14 22.95
CA ARG A 129 47.34 3.99 23.20
C ARG A 129 47.40 3.55 24.65
N GLY A 130 48.60 3.48 25.25
CA GLY A 130 48.76 3.18 26.65
C GLY A 130 48.08 4.16 27.57
N LYS A 131 48.27 5.47 27.34
CA LYS A 131 47.60 6.54 28.10
C LYS A 131 46.07 6.51 27.93
N THR A 132 45.60 6.28 26.70
CA THR A 132 44.15 6.18 26.45
C THR A 132 43.55 5.01 27.21
N ARG A 133 44.22 3.83 27.20
CA ARG A 133 43.74 2.68 27.93
C ARG A 133 43.70 2.90 29.43
N CYS A 134 44.78 3.49 30.01
CA CYS A 134 44.79 3.88 31.43
C CYS A 134 43.69 4.92 31.77
N SER A 135 43.42 5.86 30.85
CA SER A 135 42.36 6.81 31.03
C SER A 135 40.96 6.15 30.96
N GLU A 136 40.78 5.19 30.03
CA GLU A 136 39.56 4.39 29.92
C GLU A 136 39.31 3.56 31.18
N ASP A 137 40.32 2.85 31.67
CA ASP A 137 40.25 2.09 32.91
C ASP A 137 39.92 2.98 34.11
N SER A 138 40.54 4.16 34.21
CA SER A 138 40.25 5.14 35.27
C SER A 138 38.83 5.67 35.20
N VAL A 139 38.33 6.01 33.99
CA VAL A 139 36.94 6.45 33.77
C VAL A 139 35.98 5.30 34.10
N PHE A 140 36.31 4.07 33.73
CA PHE A 140 35.50 2.89 34.05
C PHE A 140 35.36 2.70 35.56
N GLU A 141 36.48 2.78 36.31
CA GLU A 141 36.47 2.66 37.78
C GLU A 141 35.71 3.83 38.43
N LEU A 142 35.99 5.08 38.03
CA LEU A 142 35.30 6.27 38.55
C LEU A 142 33.78 6.24 38.28
N THR A 143 33.35 5.66 37.17
CA THR A 143 31.91 5.57 36.82
C THR A 143 31.24 4.30 37.31
N LYS A 144 31.97 3.33 37.84
CA LYS A 144 31.43 2.03 38.28
C LYS A 144 30.35 2.22 39.36
N ASP A 145 30.66 2.99 40.39
CA ASP A 145 29.73 3.26 41.48
C ASP A 145 28.51 4.08 41.00
N ILE A 146 28.77 5.02 40.09
CA ILE A 146 27.67 5.81 39.46
C ILE A 146 26.77 4.89 38.64
N ARG A 147 27.31 3.96 37.85
CA ARG A 147 26.55 2.99 37.09
C ARG A 147 25.73 2.07 37.99
N GLN A 148 26.33 1.57 39.07
CA GLN A 148 25.59 0.73 40.04
C GLN A 148 24.45 1.52 40.69
N LEU A 149 24.72 2.77 41.05
CA LEU A 149 23.69 3.65 41.63
C LEU A 149 22.58 3.95 40.61
N ASP A 150 22.93 4.17 39.33
CA ASP A 150 21.96 4.41 38.27
C ASP A 150 21.08 3.17 38.01
N VAL A 151 21.69 1.98 38.00
CA VAL A 151 20.92 0.72 37.89
C VAL A 151 20.00 0.55 39.12
N ALA A 152 20.52 0.79 40.31
CA ALA A 152 19.73 0.72 41.54
C ALA A 152 18.57 1.74 41.53
N LYS A 153 18.85 2.99 41.13
CA LYS A 153 17.83 4.04 40.97
C LYS A 153 16.76 3.63 39.95
N ARG A 154 17.17 3.10 38.79
CA ARG A 154 16.21 2.64 37.76
C ARG A 154 15.31 1.53 38.30
N ASN A 155 15.91 0.48 38.91
CA ASN A 155 15.15 -0.63 39.47
C ASN A 155 14.22 -0.17 40.59
N LEU A 156 14.65 0.76 41.43
CA LEU A 156 13.81 1.32 42.49
C LEU A 156 12.65 2.15 41.92
N THR A 157 12.94 2.98 40.89
CA THR A 157 11.90 3.76 40.23
C THR A 157 10.87 2.83 39.56
N GLU A 158 11.31 1.80 38.87
CA GLU A 158 10.44 0.79 38.24
C GLU A 158 9.60 0.07 39.31
N SER A 159 10.21 -0.32 40.43
CA SER A 159 9.49 -0.96 41.55
C SER A 159 8.42 -0.03 42.14
N ILE A 160 8.77 1.26 42.37
CA ILE A 160 7.81 2.27 42.88
C ILE A 160 6.65 2.45 41.90
N THR A 161 6.96 2.55 40.60
CA THR A 161 5.93 2.68 39.56
C THR A 161 5.00 1.47 39.53
N THR A 162 5.54 0.26 39.58
CA THR A 162 4.77 -0.97 39.62
C THR A 162 3.88 -1.07 40.86
N LEU A 163 4.42 -0.72 42.06
CA LEU A 163 3.63 -0.67 43.29
C LEU A 163 2.55 0.41 43.24
N HIS A 164 2.81 1.54 42.61
CA HIS A 164 1.78 2.58 42.40
C HIS A 164 0.65 2.07 41.49
N HIS A 165 0.99 1.40 40.38
CA HIS A 165 0.00 0.77 39.50
C HIS A 165 -0.82 -0.29 40.26
N LEU A 166 -0.18 -1.11 41.11
CA LEU A 166 -0.89 -2.10 41.92
C LEU A 166 -1.85 -1.42 42.91
N HIS A 167 -1.46 -0.32 43.52
CA HIS A 167 -2.31 0.45 44.42
C HIS A 167 -3.51 1.06 43.68
N LEU A 168 -3.29 1.60 42.46
CA LEU A 168 -4.37 2.09 41.58
C LEU A 168 -5.32 0.96 41.21
N LEU A 169 -4.79 -0.21 40.85
CA LEU A 169 -5.59 -1.39 40.50
C LEU A 169 -6.47 -1.84 41.70
N LEU A 170 -5.90 -1.91 42.91
CA LEU A 170 -6.61 -2.31 44.12
C LEU A 170 -7.76 -1.33 44.44
N ASN A 171 -7.45 -0.02 44.42
CA ASN A 171 -8.46 1.00 44.69
C ASN A 171 -9.53 1.04 43.60
N GLY A 172 -9.12 0.95 42.32
CA GLY A 172 -10.05 0.89 41.20
C GLY A 172 -11.01 -0.29 41.26
N VAL A 173 -10.52 -1.49 41.60
CA VAL A 173 -11.38 -2.69 41.78
C VAL A 173 -12.35 -2.47 42.92
N ASN A 174 -11.93 -1.93 44.07
CA ASN A 174 -12.81 -1.70 45.21
C ASN A 174 -13.87 -0.64 44.90
N SER A 175 -13.50 0.43 44.20
CA SER A 175 -14.45 1.44 43.73
C SER A 175 -15.46 0.88 42.73
N LEU A 176 -14.99 0.05 41.77
CA LEU A 176 -15.87 -0.62 40.81
C LEU A 176 -16.92 -1.49 41.50
N ILE A 177 -16.56 -2.25 42.55
CA ILE A 177 -17.51 -3.06 43.31
C ILE A 177 -18.65 -2.18 43.87
N GLN A 178 -18.29 -1.03 44.45
CA GLN A 178 -19.30 -0.11 45.02
C GLN A 178 -20.17 0.50 43.91
N TRP A 179 -19.58 0.97 42.82
CA TRP A 179 -20.34 1.60 41.75
C TRP A 179 -21.21 0.62 40.96
N VAL A 180 -20.78 -0.61 40.76
CA VAL A 180 -21.60 -1.66 40.16
C VAL A 180 -22.82 -1.97 41.07
N SER A 181 -22.62 -2.07 42.38
CA SER A 181 -23.71 -2.29 43.31
C SER A 181 -24.71 -1.13 43.34
N ASN A 182 -24.24 0.10 43.18
CA ASN A 182 -25.03 1.34 43.19
C ASN A 182 -25.56 1.74 41.79
N ARG A 183 -25.23 0.99 40.74
CA ARG A 183 -25.57 1.30 39.31
C ARG A 183 -25.09 2.70 38.83
N GLN A 184 -23.91 3.11 39.31
CA GLN A 184 -23.28 4.39 38.91
C GLN A 184 -22.50 4.25 37.62
N TYR A 185 -23.21 4.11 36.49
CA TYR A 185 -22.59 3.83 35.17
C TYR A 185 -21.67 4.91 34.67
N ARG A 186 -21.87 6.17 35.09
CA ARG A 186 -20.99 7.29 34.71
C ARG A 186 -19.58 7.09 35.24
N ASP A 187 -19.47 6.75 36.52
CA ASP A 187 -18.18 6.58 37.19
C ASP A 187 -17.51 5.27 36.71
N ILE A 188 -18.29 4.23 36.48
CA ILE A 188 -17.81 2.99 35.85
C ILE A 188 -17.24 3.27 34.45
N ALA A 189 -17.90 4.10 33.65
CA ALA A 189 -17.43 4.40 32.27
C ALA A 189 -16.08 5.11 32.24
N ILE A 190 -15.74 5.84 33.29
CA ILE A 190 -14.47 6.57 33.40
C ILE A 190 -13.35 5.67 33.92
N GLU A 191 -13.64 4.92 34.99
CA GLU A 191 -12.60 4.14 35.70
C GLU A 191 -12.34 2.76 35.11
N LEU A 192 -13.35 2.10 34.54
CA LEU A 192 -13.18 0.76 34.01
C LEU A 192 -12.09 0.65 32.93
N PRO A 193 -12.00 1.58 31.95
CA PRO A 193 -10.91 1.56 30.97
C PRO A 193 -9.53 1.70 31.62
N ALA A 194 -9.41 2.57 32.62
CA ALA A 194 -8.16 2.81 33.35
C ALA A 194 -7.71 1.55 34.10
N VAL A 195 -8.65 0.91 34.82
CA VAL A 195 -8.39 -0.34 35.55
C VAL A 195 -7.98 -1.47 34.60
N LEU A 196 -8.66 -1.60 33.45
CA LEU A 196 -8.30 -2.61 32.44
C LEU A 196 -6.92 -2.36 31.82
N ASN A 197 -6.58 -1.11 31.52
CA ASN A 197 -5.25 -0.78 31.00
C ASN A 197 -4.13 -1.07 32.01
N VAL A 198 -4.38 -0.79 33.29
CA VAL A 198 -3.44 -1.12 34.36
C VAL A 198 -3.33 -2.64 34.54
N LEU A 199 -4.42 -3.38 34.38
CA LEU A 199 -4.43 -4.84 34.48
C LEU A 199 -3.49 -5.51 33.47
N ILE A 200 -3.43 -5.01 32.24
CA ILE A 200 -2.54 -5.53 31.16
C ILE A 200 -1.08 -5.53 31.63
N LEU A 201 -0.68 -4.54 32.44
CA LEU A 201 0.71 -4.45 32.95
C LEU A 201 1.02 -5.56 33.98
N PHE A 202 0.01 -6.23 34.51
CA PHE A 202 0.14 -7.30 35.50
C PHE A 202 -0.08 -8.71 34.93
N GLU A 203 -0.24 -8.86 33.62
CA GLU A 203 -0.40 -10.17 32.99
C GLU A 203 0.78 -11.12 33.26
N ASP A 204 2.02 -10.59 33.32
CA ASP A 204 3.22 -11.36 33.61
C ASP A 204 3.33 -11.76 35.09
N TYR A 205 2.58 -11.11 35.98
CA TYR A 205 2.62 -11.31 37.43
C TYR A 205 1.52 -12.20 37.98
N GLN A 206 0.83 -12.97 37.12
CA GLN A 206 -0.28 -13.88 37.50
C GLN A 206 0.14 -14.99 38.49
N HIS A 207 1.43 -15.30 38.61
CA HIS A 207 1.96 -16.28 39.57
C HIS A 207 1.86 -15.80 41.03
N ILE A 208 1.64 -14.49 41.25
CA ILE A 208 1.47 -13.92 42.59
C ILE A 208 0.01 -14.08 43.03
N GLU A 209 -0.23 -14.80 44.13
CA GLU A 209 -1.57 -15.14 44.59
C GLU A 209 -2.49 -13.92 44.83
N HIS A 210 -1.93 -12.81 45.32
CA HIS A 210 -2.70 -11.57 45.52
C HIS A 210 -3.17 -10.95 44.21
N ILE A 211 -2.33 -10.96 43.18
CA ILE A 211 -2.69 -10.44 41.86
C ILE A 211 -3.72 -11.35 41.21
N LYS A 212 -3.54 -12.67 41.30
CA LYS A 212 -4.49 -13.64 40.80
C LYS A 212 -5.88 -13.44 41.43
N ASN A 213 -5.95 -13.30 42.76
CA ASN A 213 -7.20 -13.02 43.46
C ASN A 213 -7.87 -11.69 43.00
N LEU A 214 -7.07 -10.66 42.69
CA LEU A 214 -7.57 -9.41 42.12
C LEU A 214 -8.17 -9.60 40.73
N MET A 215 -7.47 -10.34 39.86
CA MET A 215 -7.95 -10.68 38.53
C MET A 215 -9.26 -11.47 38.55
N GLU A 216 -9.37 -12.48 39.45
CA GLU A 216 -10.59 -13.24 39.64
C GLU A 216 -11.75 -12.37 40.15
N LYS A 217 -11.48 -11.43 41.05
CA LYS A 217 -12.50 -10.45 41.51
C LYS A 217 -12.97 -9.57 40.37
N LEU A 218 -12.01 -9.04 39.57
CA LEU A 218 -12.35 -8.19 38.42
C LEU A 218 -13.15 -8.97 37.37
N GLN A 219 -12.81 -10.22 37.11
CA GLN A 219 -13.58 -11.07 36.21
C GLN A 219 -15.02 -11.27 36.68
N LYS A 220 -15.22 -11.55 37.97
CA LYS A 220 -16.58 -11.64 38.56
C LYS A 220 -17.35 -10.33 38.44
N ILE A 221 -16.67 -9.19 38.65
CA ILE A 221 -17.30 -7.88 38.48
C ILE A 221 -17.70 -7.66 37.01
N ARG A 222 -16.84 -8.02 36.04
CA ARG A 222 -17.17 -7.95 34.63
C ARG A 222 -18.39 -8.79 34.26
N GLU A 223 -18.48 -10.01 34.75
CA GLU A 223 -19.60 -10.90 34.51
C GLU A 223 -20.90 -10.34 35.13
N GLN A 224 -20.84 -9.89 36.37
CA GLN A 224 -21.98 -9.28 37.05
C GLN A 224 -22.42 -8.00 36.32
N LEU A 225 -21.47 -7.13 35.98
CA LEU A 225 -21.74 -5.89 35.27
C LEU A 225 -22.34 -6.16 33.89
N SER A 226 -21.87 -7.18 33.16
CA SER A 226 -22.37 -7.53 31.84
C SER A 226 -23.85 -7.91 31.87
N VAL A 227 -24.24 -8.76 32.82
CA VAL A 227 -25.65 -9.20 33.02
C VAL A 227 -26.55 -8.03 33.41
N GLN A 228 -26.09 -7.22 34.38
CA GLN A 228 -26.83 -6.09 34.90
C GLN A 228 -27.00 -5.01 33.82
N LEU A 229 -25.92 -4.69 33.05
CA LEU A 229 -25.92 -3.69 32.03
C LEU A 229 -26.87 -4.01 30.87
N ILE A 230 -26.89 -5.28 30.40
CA ILE A 230 -27.85 -5.72 29.37
C ILE A 230 -29.29 -5.57 29.87
N GLY A 231 -29.56 -5.99 31.10
CA GLY A 231 -30.89 -5.90 31.69
C GLY A 231 -31.38 -4.45 31.79
N ASP A 232 -30.51 -3.58 32.29
CA ASP A 232 -30.83 -2.14 32.47
C ASP A 232 -30.96 -1.41 31.13
N LEU A 233 -30.08 -1.68 30.16
CA LEU A 233 -30.20 -1.14 28.83
C LEU A 233 -31.47 -1.58 28.12
N LYS A 234 -31.78 -2.86 28.11
CA LYS A 234 -33.03 -3.39 27.55
C LYS A 234 -34.25 -2.71 28.16
N SER A 235 -34.27 -2.61 29.50
CA SER A 235 -35.34 -1.94 30.21
C SER A 235 -35.48 -0.46 29.87
N ALA A 236 -34.34 0.26 29.76
CA ALA A 236 -34.34 1.65 29.39
C ALA A 236 -34.90 1.90 27.96
N PHE A 237 -34.59 1.04 26.99
CA PHE A 237 -35.11 1.16 25.63
C PHE A 237 -36.56 0.67 25.46
N ILE A 238 -37.04 -0.24 26.30
CA ILE A 238 -38.44 -0.72 26.27
C ILE A 238 -39.39 0.27 26.95
N VAL A 239 -38.98 0.80 28.12
CA VAL A 239 -39.87 1.64 28.96
C VAL A 239 -39.86 3.11 28.53
N SER A 240 -38.74 3.62 27.99
CA SER A 240 -38.58 5.04 27.67
C SER A 240 -39.07 5.35 26.26
N SER A 241 -40.36 5.48 26.07
CA SER A 241 -40.93 5.98 24.81
C SER A 241 -40.74 7.52 24.66
N GLY A 242 -39.51 8.04 24.72
CA GLY A 242 -39.30 9.44 24.33
C GLY A 242 -38.27 10.28 25.08
N GLN A 243 -37.83 9.92 26.25
CA GLN A 243 -36.74 10.62 26.95
C GLN A 243 -35.68 9.64 27.42
N ILE A 244 -34.73 9.40 26.55
CA ILE A 244 -33.58 8.57 26.88
C ILE A 244 -32.58 9.45 27.61
N GLY A 245 -32.35 9.16 28.92
CA GLY A 245 -31.51 9.98 29.79
C GLY A 245 -30.00 9.84 29.53
N SER A 246 -29.22 10.75 30.09
CA SER A 246 -27.75 10.71 30.02
C SER A 246 -27.14 9.40 30.52
N GLN A 247 -27.81 8.76 31.46
CA GLN A 247 -27.40 7.47 32.04
C GLN A 247 -27.31 6.36 30.97
N THR A 248 -28.19 6.37 29.96
CA THR A 248 -28.13 5.39 28.85
C THR A 248 -26.90 5.56 28.00
N THR A 249 -26.44 6.81 27.79
CA THR A 249 -25.19 7.09 27.10
C THR A 249 -23.99 6.53 27.86
N ASP A 250 -23.96 6.68 29.16
CA ASP A 250 -22.89 6.16 30.01
C ASP A 250 -22.91 4.61 30.03
N MET A 251 -24.10 4.00 30.07
CA MET A 251 -24.26 2.54 29.91
C MET A 251 -23.69 2.06 28.56
N CYS A 252 -23.95 2.76 27.46
CA CYS A 252 -23.39 2.41 26.15
C CYS A 252 -21.87 2.57 26.10
N ARG A 253 -21.31 3.55 26.81
CA ARG A 253 -19.84 3.70 26.95
C ARG A 253 -19.23 2.53 27.71
N VAL A 254 -19.84 2.12 28.81
CA VAL A 254 -19.41 0.92 29.57
C VAL A 254 -19.48 -0.32 28.70
N MET A 255 -20.56 -0.49 27.92
CA MET A 255 -20.69 -1.60 26.96
C MET A 255 -19.58 -1.60 25.92
N ALA A 256 -19.21 -0.43 25.40
CA ALA A 256 -18.13 -0.29 24.43
C ALA A 256 -16.75 -0.70 25.00
N VAL A 257 -16.53 -0.46 26.29
CA VAL A 257 -15.30 -0.88 27.00
C VAL A 257 -15.28 -2.38 27.25
N LEU A 258 -16.42 -2.96 27.62
CA LEU A 258 -16.54 -4.41 27.80
C LEU A 258 -16.37 -5.16 26.48
N GLY A 259 -16.83 -4.56 25.36
CA GLY A 259 -16.60 -5.05 24.00
C GLY A 259 -17.10 -6.46 23.71
N GLY A 260 -16.59 -7.00 22.58
CA GLY A 260 -16.77 -8.39 22.20
C GLY A 260 -18.22 -8.80 21.97
N GLN A 261 -18.52 -10.09 22.23
CA GLN A 261 -19.81 -10.71 21.94
C GLN A 261 -20.98 -10.05 22.69
N LEU A 262 -20.73 -9.46 23.85
CA LEU A 262 -21.73 -8.75 24.63
C LEU A 262 -22.31 -7.54 23.88
N GLN A 263 -21.44 -6.77 23.28
CA GLN A 263 -21.79 -5.59 22.47
C GLN A 263 -22.57 -6.01 21.23
N ASP A 264 -22.10 -7.03 20.50
CA ASP A 264 -22.75 -7.48 19.28
C ASP A 264 -24.14 -8.05 19.57
N ASN A 265 -24.31 -8.87 20.61
CA ASN A 265 -25.60 -9.38 21.03
C ASN A 265 -26.61 -8.26 21.41
N PHE A 266 -26.11 -7.19 22.05
CA PHE A 266 -26.98 -6.05 22.37
C PHE A 266 -27.37 -5.27 21.09
N ILE A 267 -26.43 -5.06 20.18
CA ILE A 267 -26.67 -4.37 18.90
C ILE A 267 -27.68 -5.15 18.07
N GLU A 268 -27.53 -6.46 17.95
CA GLU A 268 -28.48 -7.35 17.25
C GLU A 268 -29.87 -7.28 17.88
N TRP A 269 -29.95 -7.38 19.22
CA TRP A 269 -31.20 -7.22 19.92
C TRP A 269 -31.87 -5.87 19.64
N PHE A 270 -31.12 -4.78 19.71
CA PHE A 270 -31.63 -3.44 19.46
C PHE A 270 -32.15 -3.27 18.02
N ILE A 271 -31.37 -3.74 17.04
CA ILE A 271 -31.76 -3.72 15.62
C ILE A 271 -33.04 -4.55 15.40
N SER A 272 -33.09 -5.76 15.97
CA SER A 272 -34.26 -6.62 15.90
C SER A 272 -35.49 -5.94 16.50
N GLN A 273 -35.32 -5.24 17.62
CA GLN A 273 -36.42 -4.49 18.25
C GLN A 273 -36.92 -3.33 17.40
N GLN A 274 -35.97 -2.59 16.73
CA GLN A 274 -36.34 -1.47 15.84
C GLN A 274 -37.02 -1.95 14.54
N LEU A 275 -36.63 -3.10 14.02
CA LEU A 275 -37.16 -3.69 12.78
C LEU A 275 -38.31 -4.70 13.05
N GLY A 276 -38.62 -5.01 14.29
CA GLY A 276 -39.67 -5.98 14.63
C GLY A 276 -41.04 -5.65 14.03
N ILE A 277 -41.41 -4.37 14.07
CA ILE A 277 -42.65 -3.88 13.44
C ILE A 277 -42.64 -4.07 11.93
N TYR A 278 -41.46 -3.87 11.28
CA TYR A 278 -41.31 -4.09 9.84
C TYR A 278 -41.61 -5.54 9.46
N GLY A 279 -41.06 -6.49 10.22
CA GLY A 279 -41.29 -7.91 9.98
C GLY A 279 -42.77 -8.33 10.09
N VAL A 280 -43.54 -7.64 10.92
CA VAL A 280 -44.98 -7.88 11.07
C VAL A 280 -45.77 -7.19 9.94
N LEU A 281 -45.51 -5.90 9.67
CA LEU A 281 -46.23 -5.11 8.65
C LEU A 281 -46.04 -5.65 7.24
N TYR A 282 -44.83 -6.14 6.94
CA TYR A 282 -44.44 -6.66 5.63
C TYR A 282 -44.19 -8.18 5.69
N ALA A 283 -45.03 -8.88 6.46
CA ALA A 283 -44.97 -10.35 6.49
C ALA A 283 -45.30 -10.92 5.11
N ASP A 284 -44.75 -12.08 4.80
CA ASP A 284 -44.89 -12.73 3.48
C ASP A 284 -46.36 -13.09 3.12
N SER A 285 -47.29 -13.01 4.10
CA SER A 285 -48.73 -13.22 3.92
C SER A 285 -49.49 -11.99 3.55
N GLU A 286 -48.92 -10.80 3.72
CA GLU A 286 -49.58 -9.54 3.57
C GLU A 286 -49.46 -9.01 2.13
N ASP A 287 -50.57 -8.54 1.55
CA ASP A 287 -50.58 -7.94 0.20
C ASP A 287 -49.78 -6.63 0.13
N VAL A 288 -49.63 -5.93 1.25
CA VAL A 288 -48.78 -4.71 1.36
C VAL A 288 -47.30 -5.02 1.13
N ALA A 289 -46.94 -6.26 1.32
CA ALA A 289 -45.56 -6.72 1.15
C ALA A 289 -45.18 -6.98 -0.32
N TRP A 290 -46.14 -6.95 -1.29
CA TRP A 290 -45.90 -7.29 -2.68
C TRP A 290 -45.11 -6.20 -3.43
N LEU A 291 -44.57 -6.57 -4.60
CA LEU A 291 -43.71 -5.72 -5.43
C LEU A 291 -44.31 -4.40 -5.90
N ASP A 292 -45.65 -4.32 -6.04
CA ASP A 292 -46.37 -3.09 -6.43
C ASP A 292 -46.25 -1.98 -5.40
N LYS A 293 -46.06 -2.36 -4.13
CA LYS A 293 -45.92 -1.44 -3.00
C LYS A 293 -44.51 -1.39 -2.40
N ILE A 294 -43.50 -1.79 -3.17
CA ILE A 294 -42.10 -1.83 -2.72
C ILE A 294 -41.61 -0.44 -2.25
N GLU A 295 -42.10 0.62 -2.87
CA GLU A 295 -41.81 1.99 -2.47
C GLU A 295 -42.26 2.31 -1.05
N GLU A 296 -43.37 1.75 -0.60
CA GLU A 296 -43.90 1.94 0.77
C GLU A 296 -42.96 1.32 1.80
N ARG A 297 -42.35 0.16 1.50
CA ARG A 297 -41.33 -0.47 2.34
C ARG A 297 -40.10 0.43 2.51
N TYR A 298 -39.59 1.00 1.43
CA TYR A 298 -38.44 1.89 1.46
C TYR A 298 -38.77 3.21 2.16
N ARG A 299 -39.93 3.78 1.92
CA ARG A 299 -40.42 4.98 2.60
C ARG A 299 -40.58 4.75 4.11
N TRP A 300 -41.09 3.59 4.52
CA TRP A 300 -41.19 3.21 5.91
C TRP A 300 -39.79 3.23 6.58
N PHE A 301 -38.80 2.64 5.95
CA PHE A 301 -37.44 2.60 6.49
C PHE A 301 -36.79 3.99 6.54
N VAL A 302 -36.94 4.80 5.50
CA VAL A 302 -36.43 6.18 5.50
C VAL A 302 -37.06 6.99 6.64
N ASN A 303 -38.36 6.85 6.87
CA ASN A 303 -39.05 7.48 8.00
C ASN A 303 -38.53 6.96 9.33
N LYS A 304 -38.29 5.65 9.45
CA LYS A 304 -37.73 5.04 10.66
C LYS A 304 -36.31 5.54 10.95
N LEU A 305 -35.49 5.69 9.93
CA LEU A 305 -34.16 6.25 10.05
C LEU A 305 -34.19 7.73 10.47
N ALA A 306 -35.11 8.51 9.90
CA ALA A 306 -35.34 9.91 10.31
C ALA A 306 -35.83 10.01 11.76
N GLU A 307 -36.69 9.10 12.20
CA GLU A 307 -37.13 8.99 13.60
C GLU A 307 -35.96 8.67 14.53
N TYR A 308 -35.12 7.69 14.14
CA TYR A 308 -33.89 7.34 14.88
C TYR A 308 -32.97 8.53 15.10
N GLU A 309 -32.82 9.40 14.10
CA GLU A 309 -32.01 10.62 14.21
C GLU A 309 -32.69 11.69 15.06
N ARG A 310 -33.99 11.91 14.86
CA ARG A 310 -34.78 12.90 15.59
C ARG A 310 -34.85 12.60 17.09
N THR A 311 -34.93 11.33 17.46
CA THR A 311 -34.96 10.89 18.87
C THR A 311 -33.61 11.05 19.57
N GLY A 312 -32.56 11.44 18.84
CA GLY A 312 -31.24 11.65 19.42
C GLY A 312 -30.47 10.36 19.73
N LEU A 313 -30.95 9.21 19.27
CA LEU A 313 -30.29 7.91 19.46
C LEU A 313 -28.88 7.89 18.84
N THR A 314 -28.64 8.67 17.81
CA THR A 314 -27.30 8.85 17.21
C THR A 314 -26.25 9.41 18.19
N ARG A 315 -26.68 10.17 19.21
CA ARG A 315 -25.79 10.75 20.24
C ARG A 315 -25.56 9.82 21.43
N ILE A 316 -26.44 8.84 21.62
CA ILE A 316 -26.39 7.90 22.73
C ILE A 316 -25.37 6.81 22.45
N PHE A 317 -25.38 6.29 21.23
CA PHE A 317 -24.46 5.23 20.84
C PHE A 317 -23.09 5.78 20.46
N PRO A 318 -22.00 5.10 20.84
CA PRO A 318 -20.67 5.41 20.35
C PRO A 318 -20.64 5.38 18.82
N GLN A 319 -19.95 6.36 18.21
CA GLN A 319 -19.83 6.45 16.74
C GLN A 319 -19.23 5.19 16.09
N GLN A 320 -18.34 4.51 16.84
CA GLN A 320 -17.70 3.26 16.40
C GLN A 320 -18.69 2.12 16.12
N TRP A 321 -19.89 2.16 16.71
CA TRP A 321 -20.91 1.13 16.50
C TRP A 321 -21.64 1.27 15.16
N GLU A 322 -21.57 2.44 14.54
CA GLU A 322 -22.22 2.73 13.26
C GLU A 322 -23.67 2.21 13.17
N MET A 323 -24.44 2.42 14.23
CA MET A 323 -25.78 1.84 14.41
C MET A 323 -26.71 2.09 13.23
N GLY A 324 -26.68 3.30 12.65
CA GLY A 324 -27.50 3.62 11.47
C GLY A 324 -27.15 2.75 10.26
N ARG A 325 -25.87 2.48 10.06
CA ARG A 325 -25.38 1.60 8.99
C ARG A 325 -25.77 0.14 9.23
N ARG A 326 -25.58 -0.36 10.46
CA ARG A 326 -25.96 -1.73 10.82
C ARG A 326 -27.48 -1.93 10.69
N LEU A 327 -28.28 -0.94 11.12
CA LEU A 327 -29.72 -0.95 10.96
C LEU A 327 -30.14 -1.00 9.47
N ALA A 328 -29.46 -0.24 8.61
CA ALA A 328 -29.70 -0.25 7.18
C ALA A 328 -29.31 -1.58 6.54
N LYS A 329 -28.16 -2.16 6.91
CA LYS A 329 -27.74 -3.48 6.42
C LYS A 329 -28.74 -4.57 6.77
N GLU A 330 -29.20 -4.60 8.01
CA GLU A 330 -30.16 -5.60 8.47
C GLU A 330 -31.52 -5.43 7.79
N PHE A 331 -31.99 -4.18 7.61
CA PHE A 331 -33.19 -3.91 6.83
C PHE A 331 -33.06 -4.43 5.39
N CYS A 332 -31.92 -4.17 4.72
CA CYS A 332 -31.68 -4.69 3.38
C CYS A 332 -31.68 -6.23 3.35
N SER A 333 -31.04 -6.87 4.33
CA SER A 333 -30.99 -8.33 4.47
C SER A 333 -32.40 -8.91 4.67
N MET A 334 -33.18 -8.37 5.60
CA MET A 334 -34.56 -8.79 5.86
C MET A 334 -35.44 -8.60 4.64
N THR A 335 -35.33 -7.44 3.95
CA THR A 335 -36.09 -7.13 2.75
C THR A 335 -35.74 -8.09 1.62
N ARG A 336 -34.44 -8.32 1.39
CA ARG A 336 -33.95 -9.28 0.39
C ARG A 336 -34.55 -10.67 0.63
N ASN A 337 -34.47 -11.16 1.85
CA ASN A 337 -34.95 -12.50 2.20
C ASN A 337 -36.49 -12.59 2.06
N SER A 338 -37.24 -11.57 2.46
CA SER A 338 -38.70 -11.52 2.31
C SER A 338 -39.09 -11.48 0.84
N LEU A 339 -38.46 -10.60 0.02
CA LEU A 339 -38.74 -10.51 -1.40
C LEU A 339 -38.43 -11.81 -2.13
N GLY A 340 -37.28 -12.44 -1.86
CA GLY A 340 -36.89 -13.73 -2.45
C GLY A 340 -37.94 -14.83 -2.18
N ARG A 341 -38.39 -14.96 -0.93
CA ARG A 341 -39.45 -15.93 -0.59
C ARG A 341 -40.76 -15.64 -1.30
N MET A 342 -41.19 -14.36 -1.37
CA MET A 342 -42.45 -14.01 -1.99
C MET A 342 -42.40 -14.14 -3.50
N MET A 343 -41.34 -13.71 -4.17
CA MET A 343 -41.15 -13.83 -5.60
C MET A 343 -41.13 -15.31 -6.04
N THR A 344 -40.49 -16.17 -5.25
CA THR A 344 -40.48 -17.61 -5.52
C THR A 344 -41.91 -18.21 -5.39
N ARG A 345 -42.70 -17.80 -4.38
CA ARG A 345 -44.07 -18.30 -4.18
C ARG A 345 -45.03 -17.81 -5.24
N ARG A 346 -44.92 -16.56 -5.65
CA ARG A 346 -45.89 -15.88 -6.57
C ARG A 346 -45.25 -15.62 -7.94
N LYS A 347 -44.39 -16.51 -8.43
CA LYS A 347 -43.66 -16.34 -9.69
C LYS A 347 -44.58 -16.13 -10.88
N SER A 348 -45.76 -16.77 -10.89
CA SER A 348 -46.76 -16.61 -11.96
C SER A 348 -47.43 -15.25 -12.02
N GLU A 349 -47.36 -14.46 -10.96
CA GLU A 349 -47.99 -13.14 -10.88
C GLU A 349 -47.00 -12.00 -11.21
N ILE A 350 -45.76 -12.31 -11.44
CA ILE A 350 -44.74 -11.32 -11.74
C ILE A 350 -44.83 -10.94 -13.21
N ASP A 351 -45.36 -9.71 -13.44
CA ASP A 351 -45.31 -9.07 -14.77
C ASP A 351 -43.99 -8.32 -14.92
N TRP A 352 -43.50 -8.24 -16.17
CA TRP A 352 -42.26 -7.51 -16.49
C TRP A 352 -42.32 -6.02 -16.09
N LYS A 353 -43.47 -5.36 -16.16
CA LYS A 353 -43.67 -3.95 -15.74
C LYS A 353 -43.49 -3.80 -14.24
N LEU A 354 -44.02 -4.76 -13.49
CA LEU A 354 -43.90 -4.80 -12.04
C LEU A 354 -42.47 -5.04 -11.63
N LEU A 355 -41.79 -5.94 -12.32
CA LEU A 355 -40.37 -6.23 -12.08
C LEU A 355 -39.49 -4.99 -12.33
N VAL A 356 -39.66 -4.30 -13.46
CA VAL A 356 -38.92 -3.06 -13.80
C VAL A 356 -39.20 -1.96 -12.78
N HIS A 357 -40.44 -1.80 -12.34
CA HIS A 357 -40.82 -0.86 -11.29
C HIS A 357 -40.08 -1.16 -9.99
N ALA A 358 -40.10 -2.40 -9.56
CA ALA A 358 -39.40 -2.83 -8.33
C ALA A 358 -37.89 -2.63 -8.41
N ILE A 359 -37.25 -2.98 -9.53
CA ILE A 359 -35.82 -2.77 -9.76
C ILE A 359 -35.44 -1.30 -9.67
N ASN A 360 -36.18 -0.41 -10.37
CA ASN A 360 -35.89 1.03 -10.38
C ASN A 360 -35.96 1.62 -8.96
N HIS A 361 -37.04 1.31 -8.22
CA HIS A 361 -37.20 1.81 -6.86
C HIS A 361 -36.14 1.26 -5.92
N THR A 362 -35.71 0.01 -6.10
CA THR A 362 -34.63 -0.60 -5.31
C THR A 362 -33.30 0.07 -5.60
N GLN A 363 -32.96 0.32 -6.88
CA GLN A 363 -31.73 1.03 -7.24
C GLN A 363 -31.69 2.44 -6.65
N MET A 364 -32.81 3.18 -6.74
CA MET A 364 -32.90 4.52 -6.16
C MET A 364 -32.70 4.48 -4.64
N PHE A 365 -33.26 3.48 -3.96
CA PHE A 365 -33.12 3.31 -2.53
C PHE A 365 -31.68 2.93 -2.14
N GLU A 366 -31.05 1.97 -2.81
CA GLU A 366 -29.66 1.59 -2.58
C GLU A 366 -28.70 2.75 -2.82
N GLN A 367 -28.91 3.54 -3.87
CA GLN A 367 -28.14 4.77 -4.14
C GLN A 367 -28.33 5.81 -3.02
N LEU A 368 -29.54 5.93 -2.47
CA LEU A 368 -29.81 6.82 -1.34
C LEU A 368 -29.02 6.36 -0.11
N LEU A 369 -29.00 5.06 0.18
CA LEU A 369 -28.23 4.49 1.31
C LEU A 369 -26.73 4.67 1.11
N THR A 370 -26.21 4.44 -0.09
CA THR A 370 -24.79 4.65 -0.42
C THR A 370 -24.37 6.11 -0.22
N LYS A 371 -25.21 7.07 -0.63
CA LYS A 371 -24.95 8.50 -0.39
C LYS A 371 -24.98 8.86 1.09
N ARG A 372 -25.87 8.24 1.87
CA ARG A 372 -26.04 8.54 3.29
C ARG A 372 -24.97 7.91 4.15
N PHE A 373 -24.52 6.72 3.79
CA PHE A 373 -23.50 5.96 4.49
C PHE A 373 -22.33 5.69 3.54
N PRO A 374 -21.44 6.69 3.31
CA PRO A 374 -20.32 6.53 2.40
C PRO A 374 -19.49 5.31 2.80
N ALA A 375 -19.18 4.51 1.82
CA ALA A 375 -18.53 3.21 1.99
C ALA A 375 -17.17 3.34 2.66
N LYS A 376 -16.92 2.45 3.63
CA LYS A 376 -15.57 2.10 4.07
C LYS A 376 -14.97 1.04 3.13
N ASP A 377 -15.86 0.18 2.60
CA ASP A 377 -15.54 -0.85 1.60
C ASP A 377 -16.35 -0.55 0.34
N GLU A 378 -15.80 -0.87 -0.83
CA GLU A 378 -16.27 -0.42 -2.15
C GLU A 378 -17.71 -0.81 -2.50
N TYR A 379 -18.35 -1.74 -1.75
CA TYR A 379 -19.66 -2.34 -2.11
C TYR A 379 -20.67 -2.47 -0.95
N ASP A 380 -20.63 -1.58 0.03
CA ASP A 380 -21.38 -1.76 1.32
C ASP A 380 -22.91 -1.82 1.15
N PHE A 381 -23.50 -1.09 0.17
CA PHE A 381 -24.95 -1.07 -0.08
C PHE A 381 -25.32 -1.32 -1.55
N GLU A 382 -24.36 -1.59 -2.41
CA GLU A 382 -24.63 -1.87 -3.81
C GLU A 382 -25.16 -3.29 -3.99
N LYS A 383 -26.28 -3.41 -4.68
CA LYS A 383 -26.89 -4.69 -5.09
C LYS A 383 -27.26 -5.67 -3.95
N ILE A 384 -27.42 -5.20 -2.71
CA ILE A 384 -27.80 -6.10 -1.61
C ILE A 384 -29.23 -6.63 -1.81
N ILE A 385 -30.19 -5.75 -2.03
CA ILE A 385 -31.58 -6.13 -2.27
C ILE A 385 -31.76 -6.49 -3.74
N TRP A 386 -31.11 -5.71 -4.62
CA TRP A 386 -31.22 -5.86 -6.07
C TRP A 386 -30.86 -7.28 -6.56
N SER A 387 -29.95 -7.97 -5.90
CA SER A 387 -29.55 -9.35 -6.26
C SER A 387 -30.69 -10.38 -6.25
N VAL A 388 -31.81 -10.09 -5.59
CA VAL A 388 -33.02 -10.95 -5.64
C VAL A 388 -33.65 -10.99 -7.02
N PHE A 389 -33.52 -9.91 -7.78
CA PHE A 389 -34.13 -9.80 -9.12
C PHE A 389 -33.34 -10.56 -10.18
N ASP A 390 -32.07 -10.92 -9.92
CA ASP A 390 -31.24 -11.66 -10.87
C ASP A 390 -31.89 -13.02 -11.29
N GLU A 391 -32.55 -13.70 -10.34
CA GLU A 391 -33.22 -14.97 -10.61
C GLU A 391 -34.48 -14.83 -11.48
N HIS A 392 -34.96 -13.62 -11.71
CA HIS A 392 -36.20 -13.33 -12.42
C HIS A 392 -36.01 -12.48 -13.68
N VAL A 393 -34.76 -12.29 -14.11
CA VAL A 393 -34.42 -11.52 -15.32
C VAL A 393 -35.02 -12.12 -16.58
N ASP A 394 -35.19 -13.44 -16.64
CA ASP A 394 -35.83 -14.17 -17.75
C ASP A 394 -37.24 -13.65 -18.06
N ILE A 395 -37.99 -13.19 -17.07
CA ILE A 395 -39.32 -12.62 -17.28
C ILE A 395 -39.22 -11.34 -18.15
N PHE A 396 -38.28 -10.48 -17.85
CA PHE A 396 -38.03 -9.28 -18.64
C PHE A 396 -37.52 -9.62 -20.05
N LEU A 397 -36.56 -10.55 -20.14
CA LEU A 397 -36.00 -10.97 -21.43
C LEU A 397 -37.02 -11.60 -22.35
N ASN A 398 -37.85 -12.50 -21.84
CA ASN A 398 -38.92 -13.15 -22.60
C ASN A 398 -39.89 -12.13 -23.15
N GLU A 399 -40.27 -11.10 -22.39
CA GLU A 399 -41.11 -10.03 -22.86
C GLU A 399 -40.46 -9.17 -23.97
N GLN A 400 -39.16 -8.87 -23.83
CA GLN A 400 -38.44 -8.16 -24.89
C GLN A 400 -38.33 -9.02 -26.15
N GLN A 401 -38.12 -10.31 -26.03
CA GLN A 401 -38.13 -11.26 -27.15
C GLN A 401 -39.50 -11.31 -27.83
N ASN A 402 -40.57 -11.35 -27.06
CA ASN A 402 -41.93 -11.28 -27.59
C ASN A 402 -42.19 -10.00 -28.38
N LYS A 403 -41.75 -8.82 -27.85
CA LYS A 403 -41.85 -7.54 -28.54
C LYS A 403 -41.09 -7.53 -29.86
N ILE A 404 -39.87 -8.07 -29.88
CA ILE A 404 -39.06 -8.17 -31.10
C ILE A 404 -39.76 -9.12 -32.10
N SER A 405 -40.22 -10.25 -31.63
CA SER A 405 -40.91 -11.27 -32.49
C SER A 405 -42.20 -10.69 -33.07
N HIS A 406 -43.00 -9.99 -32.28
CA HIS A 406 -44.22 -9.31 -32.76
C HIS A 406 -43.88 -8.26 -33.81
N PHE A 407 -42.90 -7.42 -33.56
CA PHE A 407 -42.45 -6.40 -34.51
C PHE A 407 -41.94 -7.01 -35.82
N LEU A 408 -41.16 -8.12 -35.73
CA LEU A 408 -40.71 -8.83 -36.93
C LEU A 408 -41.87 -9.42 -37.74
N ASN A 409 -42.86 -9.97 -37.04
CA ASN A 409 -44.06 -10.53 -37.72
C ASN A 409 -44.86 -9.43 -38.39
N GLU A 410 -45.03 -8.25 -37.78
CA GLU A 410 -45.67 -7.08 -38.40
C GLU A 410 -44.88 -6.60 -39.63
N CYS A 411 -43.57 -6.48 -39.54
CA CYS A 411 -42.71 -6.09 -40.65
C CYS A 411 -42.85 -7.10 -41.82
N ALA A 412 -42.78 -8.42 -41.49
CA ALA A 412 -42.95 -9.47 -42.47
C ALA A 412 -44.33 -9.45 -43.13
N ALA A 413 -45.40 -9.09 -42.43
CA ALA A 413 -46.74 -8.93 -42.97
C ALA A 413 -46.81 -7.72 -43.93
N LYS A 414 -46.26 -6.57 -43.57
CA LYS A 414 -46.20 -5.33 -44.39
C LYS A 414 -45.38 -5.54 -45.67
N ILE A 415 -44.31 -6.30 -45.60
CA ILE A 415 -43.50 -6.67 -46.80
C ILE A 415 -44.26 -7.63 -47.69
N ARG A 416 -45.01 -8.60 -47.14
CA ARG A 416 -45.83 -9.54 -47.92
C ARG A 416 -47.05 -8.86 -48.56
N SER A 417 -47.70 -7.92 -47.88
CA SER A 417 -48.81 -7.14 -48.41
C SER A 417 -48.40 -6.13 -49.48
N GLY A 418 -47.09 -5.86 -49.63
CA GLY A 418 -46.57 -4.88 -50.57
C GLY A 418 -46.70 -3.44 -50.14
N GLU A 419 -47.18 -3.21 -48.92
CA GLU A 419 -47.29 -1.86 -48.34
C GLU A 419 -45.89 -1.21 -48.13
N GLU A 420 -44.91 -2.02 -47.84
CA GLU A 420 -43.54 -1.56 -47.69
C GLU A 420 -42.68 -2.01 -48.89
N ARG A 421 -42.21 -1.06 -49.67
CA ARG A 421 -41.31 -1.26 -50.81
C ARG A 421 -39.99 -0.53 -50.58
N PRO A 422 -38.84 -1.14 -50.98
CA PRO A 422 -37.56 -0.50 -50.87
C PRO A 422 -37.52 0.80 -51.72
N LYS A 423 -37.23 1.93 -51.08
CA LYS A 423 -37.06 3.21 -51.78
C LYS A 423 -35.67 3.26 -52.40
N LYS A 424 -35.59 3.28 -53.72
CA LYS A 424 -34.31 3.48 -54.43
C LYS A 424 -33.89 4.94 -54.28
N GLU A 425 -32.91 5.20 -53.44
CA GLU A 425 -32.18 6.49 -53.48
C GLU A 425 -31.07 6.41 -54.52
N ILE A 426 -31.03 7.43 -55.37
CA ILE A 426 -30.27 7.47 -56.65
C ILE A 426 -28.73 7.48 -56.45
N HIS A 427 -28.24 7.60 -55.20
CA HIS A 427 -26.80 7.75 -54.88
C HIS A 427 -26.27 6.86 -53.75
N SER A 428 -27.00 5.88 -53.24
CA SER A 428 -26.55 4.99 -52.19
C SER A 428 -26.60 3.54 -52.61
N SER A 429 -25.52 2.81 -52.39
CA SER A 429 -25.43 1.36 -52.64
C SER A 429 -26.25 0.52 -51.66
N ALA A 430 -26.88 1.15 -50.65
CA ALA A 430 -27.72 0.49 -49.67
C ALA A 430 -29.16 1.03 -49.82
N ILE A 431 -30.13 0.15 -49.92
CA ILE A 431 -31.55 0.50 -49.98
C ILE A 431 -32.13 0.33 -48.59
N PRO A 432 -32.33 1.44 -47.82
CA PRO A 432 -32.85 1.31 -46.46
C PRO A 432 -34.34 0.97 -46.50
N LEU A 433 -34.72 -0.12 -45.86
CA LEU A 433 -36.11 -0.43 -45.53
C LEU A 433 -36.48 0.36 -44.26
N PRO A 434 -37.60 1.13 -44.23
CA PRO A 434 -38.02 1.84 -43.03
C PRO A 434 -38.21 0.94 -41.81
N SER A 435 -38.69 -0.28 -42.01
CA SER A 435 -38.82 -1.31 -40.98
C SER A 435 -37.48 -1.71 -40.38
N ALA A 436 -36.41 -1.75 -41.16
CA ALA A 436 -35.06 -2.06 -40.64
C ALA A 436 -34.55 -0.95 -39.68
N THR A 437 -34.77 0.33 -40.05
CA THR A 437 -34.43 1.47 -39.19
C THR A 437 -35.21 1.41 -37.87
N ASN A 438 -36.53 1.15 -37.95
CA ASN A 438 -37.35 1.03 -36.74
C ASN A 438 -36.93 -0.15 -35.84
N MET A 439 -36.49 -1.25 -36.45
CA MET A 439 -35.97 -2.39 -35.71
C MET A 439 -34.68 -2.03 -34.96
N PHE A 440 -33.73 -1.35 -35.59
CA PHE A 440 -32.52 -0.89 -34.93
C PHE A 440 -32.82 0.09 -33.78
N LEU A 441 -33.79 0.96 -33.95
CA LEU A 441 -34.24 1.86 -32.87
C LEU A 441 -34.88 1.08 -31.72
N LEU A 442 -35.68 0.04 -32.02
CA LEU A 442 -36.25 -0.83 -31.00
C LEU A 442 -35.14 -1.58 -30.22
N ILE A 443 -34.20 -2.21 -30.94
CA ILE A 443 -33.06 -2.90 -30.32
C ILE A 443 -32.22 -1.93 -29.47
N LYS A 444 -31.92 -0.74 -29.99
CA LYS A 444 -31.20 0.28 -29.25
C LYS A 444 -31.92 0.68 -27.97
N LYS A 445 -33.26 0.84 -28.05
CA LYS A 445 -34.08 1.13 -26.89
C LYS A 445 -34.03 0.01 -25.86
N ILE A 446 -34.15 -1.25 -26.27
CA ILE A 446 -34.06 -2.42 -25.39
C ILE A 446 -32.70 -2.49 -24.73
N ILE A 447 -31.61 -2.32 -25.49
CA ILE A 447 -30.24 -2.31 -24.94
C ILE A 447 -30.09 -1.19 -23.91
N THR A 448 -30.55 0.02 -24.23
CA THR A 448 -30.46 1.18 -23.31
C THR A 448 -31.30 0.96 -22.05
N GLU A 449 -32.46 0.36 -22.14
CA GLU A 449 -33.30 0.03 -20.98
C GLU A 449 -32.66 -1.10 -20.17
N SER A 450 -32.14 -2.13 -20.82
CA SER A 450 -31.45 -3.24 -20.16
C SER A 450 -30.17 -2.78 -19.42
N THR A 451 -29.35 -1.93 -20.04
CA THR A 451 -28.14 -1.39 -19.40
C THR A 451 -28.41 -0.46 -18.24
N LYS A 452 -29.56 0.22 -18.22
CA LYS A 452 -29.99 1.02 -17.07
C LYS A 452 -30.47 0.16 -15.91
N LEU A 453 -31.13 -0.94 -16.19
CA LEU A 453 -31.71 -1.84 -15.19
C LEU A 453 -30.65 -2.78 -14.60
N PHE A 454 -29.77 -3.28 -15.45
CA PHE A 454 -28.75 -4.28 -15.09
C PHE A 454 -27.36 -3.64 -15.22
N ALA A 455 -26.75 -3.31 -14.11
CA ALA A 455 -25.49 -2.55 -14.07
C ALA A 455 -24.27 -3.27 -14.64
N ASP A 456 -24.32 -4.61 -14.83
CA ASP A 456 -23.23 -5.39 -15.42
C ASP A 456 -23.40 -5.57 -16.93
N ALA A 457 -22.76 -4.69 -17.70
CA ALA A 457 -22.83 -4.69 -19.15
C ALA A 457 -22.42 -6.05 -19.77
N ASN A 458 -21.50 -6.79 -19.17
CA ASN A 458 -21.07 -8.10 -19.64
C ASN A 458 -22.17 -9.18 -19.49
N ASN A 459 -22.92 -9.16 -18.39
CA ASN A 459 -24.05 -10.05 -18.19
C ASN A 459 -25.20 -9.69 -19.14
N VAL A 460 -25.47 -8.40 -19.33
CA VAL A 460 -26.52 -7.93 -20.26
C VAL A 460 -26.21 -8.40 -21.69
N LEU A 461 -24.97 -8.30 -22.13
CA LEU A 461 -24.58 -8.76 -23.48
C LEU A 461 -24.71 -10.26 -23.64
N SER A 462 -24.30 -11.06 -22.65
CA SER A 462 -24.41 -12.54 -22.70
C SER A 462 -25.88 -13.01 -22.72
N TRP A 463 -26.80 -12.25 -22.12
CA TRP A 463 -28.24 -12.54 -22.14
C TRP A 463 -28.92 -12.05 -23.42
N LEU A 464 -28.46 -10.91 -23.98
CA LEU A 464 -29.02 -10.37 -25.21
C LEU A 464 -28.58 -11.13 -26.45
N GLU A 465 -27.40 -11.74 -26.44
CA GLU A 465 -26.85 -12.47 -27.58
C GLU A 465 -27.78 -13.60 -28.05
N PRO A 466 -28.24 -14.57 -27.21
CA PRO A 466 -29.18 -15.59 -27.62
C PRO A 466 -30.56 -15.05 -28.01
N MET A 467 -30.98 -13.87 -27.46
CA MET A 467 -32.25 -13.25 -27.78
C MET A 467 -32.22 -12.55 -29.14
N LEU A 468 -31.09 -11.94 -29.51
CA LEU A 468 -30.96 -11.21 -30.77
C LEU A 468 -30.59 -12.16 -31.94
N SER A 469 -29.97 -13.33 -31.67
CA SER A 469 -29.54 -14.28 -32.66
C SER A 469 -30.66 -14.75 -33.60
N PRO A 470 -31.85 -15.18 -33.14
CA PRO A 470 -32.96 -15.53 -34.03
C PRO A 470 -33.46 -14.35 -34.86
N SER A 471 -33.44 -13.14 -34.28
CA SER A 471 -33.88 -11.90 -34.94
C SER A 471 -32.92 -11.51 -36.06
N LEU A 472 -31.61 -11.67 -35.86
CA LEU A 472 -30.59 -11.45 -36.88
C LEU A 472 -30.68 -12.44 -38.02
N VAL A 473 -31.03 -13.72 -37.75
CA VAL A 473 -31.26 -14.75 -38.81
C VAL A 473 -32.45 -14.35 -39.65
N VAL A 474 -33.57 -13.92 -39.07
CA VAL A 474 -34.75 -13.48 -39.82
C VAL A 474 -34.44 -12.24 -40.65
N VAL A 475 -33.70 -11.28 -40.11
CA VAL A 475 -33.27 -10.07 -40.85
C VAL A 475 -32.34 -10.47 -42.00
N ASN A 476 -31.37 -11.38 -41.80
CA ASN A 476 -30.51 -11.88 -42.83
C ASN A 476 -31.30 -12.63 -43.95
N CYS A 477 -32.24 -13.46 -43.57
CA CYS A 477 -33.10 -14.15 -44.54
C CYS A 477 -33.98 -13.18 -45.34
N LEU A 478 -34.45 -12.08 -44.72
CA LEU A 478 -35.17 -11.01 -45.43
C LEU A 478 -34.26 -10.22 -46.36
N LEU A 479 -33.00 -9.95 -45.94
CA LEU A 479 -32.00 -9.26 -46.74
C LEU A 479 -31.48 -10.12 -47.90
N GLU A 480 -31.31 -11.44 -47.74
CA GLU A 480 -30.92 -12.39 -48.79
C GLU A 480 -32.01 -12.49 -49.89
N ARG A 481 -33.29 -12.48 -49.50
CA ARG A 481 -34.40 -12.48 -50.43
C ARG A 481 -34.46 -11.28 -51.35
N PHE A 482 -33.83 -10.16 -50.96
CA PHE A 482 -33.73 -8.91 -51.69
C PHE A 482 -32.38 -8.67 -52.35
N SER A 483 -31.50 -9.70 -52.45
CA SER A 483 -30.17 -9.65 -53.13
C SER A 483 -29.24 -8.60 -52.55
N PHE A 484 -29.19 -8.43 -51.24
CA PHE A 484 -28.24 -7.51 -50.58
C PHE A 484 -27.02 -8.28 -50.04
N SER A 485 -25.89 -8.08 -50.70
CA SER A 485 -24.59 -8.52 -50.21
C SER A 485 -23.91 -7.41 -49.37
N ALA A 486 -24.13 -7.42 -48.08
CA ALA A 486 -23.24 -6.71 -47.15
C ALA A 486 -23.31 -7.42 -45.77
N PRO A 487 -22.16 -7.85 -45.19
CA PRO A 487 -22.17 -8.59 -43.96
C PRO A 487 -22.46 -7.65 -42.79
N LEU A 488 -23.62 -7.83 -42.15
CA LEU A 488 -24.06 -7.18 -40.91
C LEU A 488 -23.07 -7.37 -39.72
N ALA A 489 -22.13 -8.30 -39.85
CA ALA A 489 -21.06 -8.55 -38.86
C ALA A 489 -20.10 -7.36 -38.66
N LYS A 490 -20.10 -6.35 -39.54
CA LYS A 490 -19.26 -5.16 -39.40
C LYS A 490 -19.89 -4.01 -38.59
N ILE A 491 -21.21 -4.04 -38.38
CA ILE A 491 -21.95 -2.94 -37.71
C ILE A 491 -22.11 -3.22 -36.20
N LEU A 492 -21.96 -4.47 -35.76
CA LEU A 492 -22.07 -4.85 -34.33
C LEU A 492 -20.72 -4.87 -33.59
N ARG A 493 -19.65 -4.37 -34.21
CA ARG A 493 -18.39 -4.06 -33.50
C ARG A 493 -18.36 -2.59 -33.10
N ILE A 494 -19.22 -2.20 -32.18
CA ILE A 494 -19.07 -0.99 -31.38
C ILE A 494 -19.14 -1.39 -29.91
#